data_6292621cab93eea10d7db1b837283de5
#
_entry.id   6292621cab93eea10d7db1b837283de5
#
_cell.length_a   1.000
_cell.length_b   1.000
_cell.length_c   1.000
_cell.angle_alpha   90.00
_cell.angle_beta   90.00
_cell.angle_gamma   90.00
#
_symmetry.space_group_name_H-M   'P 1'
#
loop_
_entity.id
_entity.type
_entity.pdbx_description
1 polymer ?
#
loop_
_entity_poly.entity_id
_entity_poly.type
_entity_poly.pdbx_seq_one_letter_code
_entity_poly.pdbx_strand_id
1 'polypeptide(L)'
;MKYILALLSVLTLAGCGDTQYAAYMMGSGNHSLSLTREQEFVWADWDTYLIVARYPECQRRYPLKGIVSDRIKMDLYRVSPGVFILNAGKRWYVTETATCRFEQYKEPPPEPGELIGTFQIIDEKLQYNDKEAKKPGDAAADKSGTAARK
;
A
#
# COMPACT_ATOMS: atom_id res chain seq x y z
N MET A 1 -40.60 28.49 9.22
CA MET A 1 -40.08 27.95 7.94
C MET A 1 -38.64 28.36 7.64
N LYS A 2 -38.16 29.56 7.95
CA LYS A 2 -36.74 29.98 7.71
C LYS A 2 -35.69 29.16 8.43
N TYR A 3 -35.95 28.67 9.65
CA TYR A 3 -35.01 27.89 10.46
C TYR A 3 -34.92 26.42 10.04
N ILE A 4 -35.96 25.88 9.40
CA ILE A 4 -35.99 24.49 8.89
C ILE A 4 -35.06 24.36 7.68
N LEU A 5 -35.04 25.37 6.80
CA LEU A 5 -34.14 25.43 5.64
C LEU A 5 -32.66 25.56 6.06
N ALA A 6 -32.37 26.31 7.13
CA ALA A 6 -31.02 26.44 7.66
C ALA A 6 -30.53 25.13 8.31
N LEU A 7 -31.43 24.38 8.95
CA LEU A 7 -31.06 23.08 9.55
C LEU A 7 -30.80 22.00 8.48
N LEU A 8 -31.51 22.03 7.36
CA LEU A 8 -31.34 21.10 6.25
C LEU A 8 -30.00 21.29 5.53
N SER A 9 -29.49 22.53 5.45
CA SER A 9 -28.21 22.81 4.77
C SER A 9 -26.97 22.38 5.58
N VAL A 10 -27.09 22.17 6.90
CA VAL A 10 -25.98 21.71 7.74
C VAL A 10 -25.80 20.18 7.67
N LEU A 11 -26.87 19.42 7.33
CA LEU A 11 -26.80 17.96 7.22
C LEU A 11 -26.09 17.44 5.98
N THR A 12 -25.84 18.29 4.98
CA THR A 12 -25.20 17.85 3.71
C THR A 12 -23.68 17.83 3.73
N LEU A 13 -23.03 18.24 4.82
CA LEU A 13 -21.56 18.35 4.95
C LEU A 13 -20.88 17.12 5.57
N ALA A 14 -21.63 16.09 5.98
CA ALA A 14 -21.11 14.95 6.73
C ALA A 14 -20.65 13.75 5.86
N GLY A 15 -20.45 13.94 4.56
CA GLY A 15 -20.25 12.87 3.60
C GLY A 15 -18.87 12.84 2.92
N CYS A 16 -17.79 13.25 3.57
CA CYS A 16 -16.44 13.07 3.00
C CYS A 16 -15.85 11.75 3.50
N GLY A 17 -15.79 10.75 2.61
CA GLY A 17 -14.93 9.59 2.76
C GLY A 17 -13.46 9.96 2.57
N ASP A 18 -12.55 9.07 2.93
CA ASP A 18 -11.11 9.21 2.69
C ASP A 18 -10.60 8.07 1.83
N THR A 19 -9.60 8.37 1.01
CA THR A 19 -8.94 7.37 0.14
C THR A 19 -7.45 7.58 0.22
N GLN A 20 -6.74 6.51 0.55
CA GLN A 20 -5.28 6.51 0.59
C GLN A 20 -4.74 5.42 -0.35
N TYR A 21 -3.63 5.71 -0.98
CA TYR A 21 -2.96 4.76 -1.85
C TYR A 21 -1.44 4.82 -1.70
N ALA A 22 -0.80 3.69 -1.94
CA ALA A 22 0.64 3.59 -2.08
C ALA A 22 0.95 2.63 -3.24
N ALA A 23 2.00 2.89 -4.00
CA ALA A 23 2.32 2.11 -5.19
C ALA A 23 3.79 1.71 -5.24
N TYR A 24 4.03 0.46 -5.66
CA TYR A 24 5.30 0.00 -6.19
C TYR A 24 5.27 0.12 -7.71
N MET A 25 6.15 0.95 -8.26
CA MET A 25 6.24 1.20 -9.70
C MET A 25 7.32 0.33 -10.31
N MET A 26 7.03 -0.29 -11.44
CA MET A 26 7.94 -1.15 -12.18
C MET A 26 8.34 -0.50 -13.51
N GLY A 27 9.63 -0.23 -13.69
CA GLY A 27 10.15 0.27 -14.96
C GLY A 27 9.57 1.63 -15.39
N SER A 28 8.95 1.70 -16.56
CA SER A 28 8.49 2.94 -17.21
C SER A 28 7.23 3.59 -16.61
N GLY A 29 6.75 3.11 -15.46
CA GLY A 29 5.55 3.68 -14.82
C GLY A 29 4.21 3.13 -15.32
N ASN A 30 4.21 2.35 -16.38
CA ASN A 30 2.99 1.70 -16.88
C ASN A 30 2.65 0.40 -16.16
N HIS A 31 3.58 -0.10 -15.35
CA HIS A 31 3.42 -1.29 -14.53
C HIS A 31 3.46 -0.91 -13.06
N SER A 32 2.46 -1.31 -12.31
CA SER A 32 2.42 -1.03 -10.87
C SER A 32 1.63 -2.07 -10.10
N LEU A 33 2.02 -2.21 -8.83
CA LEU A 33 1.22 -2.81 -7.77
C LEU A 33 0.86 -1.71 -6.79
N SER A 34 -0.41 -1.41 -6.63
CA SER A 34 -0.88 -0.37 -5.73
C SER A 34 -1.77 -0.95 -4.67
N LEU A 35 -1.52 -0.59 -3.42
CA LEU A 35 -2.43 -0.84 -2.33
C LEU A 35 -3.26 0.42 -2.09
N THR A 36 -4.58 0.25 -2.03
CA THR A 36 -5.52 1.34 -1.77
C THR A 36 -6.38 0.98 -0.59
N ARG A 37 -6.62 1.93 0.31
CA ARG A 37 -7.64 1.82 1.32
C ARG A 37 -8.65 2.96 1.18
N GLU A 38 -9.92 2.66 1.35
CA GLU A 38 -11.03 3.58 1.18
C GLU A 38 -11.97 3.49 2.37
N GLN A 39 -12.44 4.63 2.81
CA GLN A 39 -13.42 4.78 3.88
C GLN A 39 -14.57 5.63 3.33
N GLU A 40 -15.78 5.10 3.33
CA GLU A 40 -16.95 5.81 2.78
C GLU A 40 -17.32 7.07 3.57
N PHE A 41 -17.13 7.03 4.89
CA PHE A 41 -17.37 8.16 5.80
C PHE A 41 -16.52 7.99 7.07
N VAL A 42 -16.30 9.06 7.81
CA VAL A 42 -15.32 9.19 8.91
C VAL A 42 -15.36 8.07 9.96
N TRP A 43 -16.51 7.44 10.18
CA TRP A 43 -16.68 6.34 11.13
C TRP A 43 -16.92 4.97 10.48
N ALA A 44 -16.80 4.85 9.17
CA ALA A 44 -16.87 3.57 8.49
C ALA A 44 -15.55 2.80 8.64
N ASP A 45 -15.63 1.48 8.49
CA ASP A 45 -14.44 0.66 8.36
C ASP A 45 -13.71 0.97 7.04
N TRP A 46 -12.40 0.77 7.03
CA TRP A 46 -11.61 0.90 5.83
C TRP A 46 -11.67 -0.37 4.99
N ASP A 47 -11.99 -0.25 3.73
CA ASP A 47 -11.86 -1.31 2.74
C ASP A 47 -10.49 -1.24 2.07
N THR A 48 -9.82 -2.39 1.95
CA THR A 48 -8.48 -2.47 1.36
C THR A 48 -8.52 -3.24 0.04
N TYR A 49 -7.82 -2.70 -0.95
CA TYR A 49 -7.77 -3.27 -2.30
C TYR A 49 -6.33 -3.31 -2.81
N LEU A 50 -6.01 -4.38 -3.54
CA LEU A 50 -4.82 -4.44 -4.39
C LEU A 50 -5.21 -4.10 -5.83
N ILE A 51 -4.48 -3.17 -6.43
CA ILE A 51 -4.61 -2.85 -7.85
C ILE A 51 -3.36 -3.36 -8.56
N VAL A 52 -3.56 -4.23 -9.52
CA VAL A 52 -2.51 -4.76 -10.39
C VAL A 52 -2.69 -4.11 -11.75
N ALA A 53 -1.67 -3.42 -12.22
CA ALA A 53 -1.73 -2.70 -13.49
C ALA A 53 -0.51 -2.97 -14.35
N ARG A 54 -0.77 -3.25 -15.62
CA ARG A 54 0.18 -3.27 -16.72
C ARG A 54 -0.48 -2.63 -17.94
N TYR A 55 -0.39 -1.32 -17.99
CA TYR A 55 -1.10 -0.56 -19.00
C TYR A 55 -0.33 -0.58 -20.35
N PRO A 56 -1.00 -0.76 -21.49
CA PRO A 56 -2.46 -0.84 -21.70
C PRO A 56 -3.07 -2.26 -21.59
N GLU A 57 -2.29 -3.30 -21.34
CA GLU A 57 -2.73 -4.70 -21.43
C GLU A 57 -3.81 -5.06 -20.42
N CYS A 58 -3.63 -4.68 -19.15
CA CYS A 58 -4.62 -4.96 -18.12
C CYS A 58 -4.51 -4.02 -16.91
N GLN A 59 -5.64 -3.84 -16.23
CA GLN A 59 -5.72 -3.28 -14.89
C GLN A 59 -6.87 -3.96 -14.14
N ARG A 60 -6.58 -4.47 -12.94
CA ARG A 60 -7.59 -5.14 -12.12
C ARG A 60 -7.46 -4.74 -10.66
N ARG A 61 -8.59 -4.64 -9.99
CA ARG A 61 -8.73 -4.31 -8.57
C ARG A 61 -9.28 -5.52 -7.82
N TYR A 62 -8.61 -5.89 -6.73
CA TYR A 62 -8.94 -7.06 -5.94
C TYR A 62 -9.19 -6.66 -4.48
N PRO A 63 -10.35 -6.99 -3.90
CA PRO A 63 -10.62 -6.73 -2.49
C PRO A 63 -9.79 -7.66 -1.61
N LEU A 64 -9.10 -7.10 -0.62
CA LEU A 64 -8.31 -7.82 0.36
C LEU A 64 -9.11 -8.00 1.64
N LYS A 65 -10.03 -8.96 1.63
CA LYS A 65 -10.94 -9.21 2.77
C LYS A 65 -10.20 -9.62 4.04
N GLY A 66 -10.61 -9.03 5.16
CA GLY A 66 -10.13 -9.38 6.50
C GLY A 66 -8.69 -8.93 6.79
N ILE A 67 -8.15 -7.96 6.06
CA ILE A 67 -6.97 -7.21 6.46
C ILE A 67 -7.43 -6.14 7.45
N VAL A 68 -6.73 -6.03 8.59
CA VAL A 68 -6.97 -4.96 9.56
C VAL A 68 -6.39 -3.67 8.98
N SER A 69 -7.26 -2.84 8.45
CA SER A 69 -6.88 -1.67 7.65
C SER A 69 -6.13 -0.58 8.43
N ASP A 70 -6.32 -0.52 9.76
CA ASP A 70 -5.62 0.45 10.63
C ASP A 70 -4.15 0.08 10.88
N ARG A 71 -3.78 -1.17 10.65
CA ARG A 71 -2.45 -1.71 10.91
C ARG A 71 -1.90 -2.49 9.73
N ILE A 72 -2.14 -1.98 8.53
CA ILE A 72 -1.62 -2.63 7.33
C ILE A 72 -0.10 -2.67 7.42
N LYS A 73 0.44 -3.87 7.35
CA LYS A 73 1.82 -4.16 7.04
C LYS A 73 1.81 -5.33 6.08
N MET A 74 2.20 -5.06 4.84
CA MET A 74 2.19 -6.03 3.76
C MET A 74 3.54 -6.03 3.06
N ASP A 75 4.30 -7.09 3.26
CA ASP A 75 5.60 -7.26 2.63
C ASP A 75 5.42 -7.70 1.17
N LEU A 76 6.21 -7.12 0.28
CA LEU A 76 6.22 -7.39 -1.14
C LEU A 76 7.50 -8.12 -1.54
N TYR A 77 7.35 -9.30 -2.11
CA TYR A 77 8.44 -10.14 -2.60
C TYR A 77 8.39 -10.28 -4.11
N ARG A 78 9.54 -10.27 -4.74
CA ARG A 78 9.72 -10.56 -6.16
C ARG A 78 10.17 -12.00 -6.33
N VAL A 79 9.37 -12.81 -7.04
CA VAL A 79 9.71 -14.21 -7.35
C VAL A 79 10.46 -14.30 -8.69
N SER A 80 9.91 -13.61 -9.68
CA SER A 80 10.47 -13.51 -11.04
C SER A 80 9.96 -12.24 -11.70
N PRO A 81 10.46 -11.86 -12.89
CA PRO A 81 9.94 -10.69 -13.60
C PRO A 81 8.42 -10.77 -13.79
N GLY A 82 7.71 -9.80 -13.21
CA GLY A 82 6.25 -9.70 -13.29
C GLY A 82 5.46 -10.58 -12.31
N VAL A 83 6.13 -11.43 -11.49
CA VAL A 83 5.47 -12.28 -10.49
C VAL A 83 5.87 -11.86 -9.09
N PHE A 84 4.87 -11.56 -8.27
CA PHE A 84 5.06 -11.05 -6.92
C PHE A 84 4.25 -11.84 -5.91
N ILE A 85 4.80 -11.96 -4.71
CA ILE A 85 4.12 -12.48 -3.54
C ILE A 85 3.96 -11.34 -2.54
N LEU A 86 2.76 -11.25 -1.94
CA LEU A 86 2.45 -10.30 -0.88
C LEU A 86 2.13 -11.07 0.38
N ASN A 87 2.70 -10.63 1.50
CA ASN A 87 2.43 -11.19 2.81
C ASN A 87 1.83 -10.16 3.76
N ALA A 88 0.64 -10.41 4.25
CA ALA A 88 -0.02 -9.63 5.30
C ALA A 88 -0.23 -10.51 6.53
N GLY A 89 0.84 -10.72 7.29
CA GLY A 89 0.85 -11.58 8.48
C GLY A 89 0.60 -13.06 8.13
N LYS A 90 -0.60 -13.55 8.45
CA LYS A 90 -0.97 -14.95 8.15
C LYS A 90 -1.47 -15.16 6.72
N ARG A 91 -1.64 -14.11 5.94
CA ARG A 91 -2.22 -14.16 4.60
C ARG A 91 -1.15 -13.97 3.56
N TRP A 92 -1.17 -14.84 2.58
CA TRP A 92 -0.24 -14.83 1.47
C TRP A 92 -1.01 -14.74 0.15
N TYR A 93 -0.54 -13.91 -0.73
CA TYR A 93 -1.14 -13.68 -2.04
C TYR A 93 -0.06 -13.76 -3.11
N VAL A 94 -0.44 -14.22 -4.28
CA VAL A 94 0.39 -14.16 -5.48
C VAL A 94 -0.31 -13.33 -6.54
N THR A 95 0.46 -12.53 -7.25
CA THR A 95 -0.04 -11.78 -8.40
C THR A 95 0.96 -11.85 -9.54
N GLU A 96 0.43 -11.86 -10.74
CA GLU A 96 1.18 -11.85 -11.99
C GLU A 96 0.68 -10.67 -12.83
N THR A 97 1.62 -9.79 -13.23
CA THR A 97 1.28 -8.52 -13.87
C THR A 97 1.01 -8.63 -15.37
N ALA A 98 1.47 -9.70 -16.05
CA ALA A 98 1.23 -9.86 -17.48
C ALA A 98 -0.25 -10.02 -17.82
N THR A 99 -0.99 -10.71 -16.98
CA THR A 99 -2.44 -10.94 -17.12
C THR A 99 -3.25 -10.31 -16.01
N CYS A 100 -2.60 -9.58 -15.08
CA CYS A 100 -3.18 -9.01 -13.87
C CYS A 100 -3.92 -10.07 -13.00
N ARG A 101 -3.41 -11.30 -12.93
CA ARG A 101 -4.00 -12.35 -12.10
C ARG A 101 -3.62 -12.16 -10.66
N PHE A 102 -4.51 -12.60 -9.77
CA PHE A 102 -4.33 -12.54 -8.33
C PHE A 102 -4.98 -13.77 -7.70
N GLU A 103 -4.26 -14.40 -6.78
CA GLU A 103 -4.76 -15.55 -6.03
C GLU A 103 -4.29 -15.47 -4.58
N GLN A 104 -5.08 -16.01 -3.66
CA GLN A 104 -4.69 -16.15 -2.27
C GLN A 104 -4.19 -17.56 -2.02
N TYR A 105 -3.02 -17.69 -1.41
CA TYR A 105 -2.51 -18.98 -0.95
C TYR A 105 -3.24 -19.44 0.31
N LYS A 106 -3.47 -20.74 0.41
CA LYS A 106 -4.01 -21.37 1.63
C LYS A 106 -2.93 -21.55 2.70
N GLU A 107 -1.69 -21.77 2.27
CA GLU A 107 -0.52 -22.00 3.10
C GLU A 107 0.63 -21.08 2.67
N PRO A 108 1.55 -20.73 3.58
CA PRO A 108 2.72 -19.95 3.22
C PRO A 108 3.55 -20.64 2.13
N PRO A 109 3.98 -19.94 1.08
CA PRO A 109 4.89 -20.50 0.10
C PRO A 109 6.25 -20.80 0.76
N PRO A 110 6.92 -21.91 0.37
CA PRO A 110 8.21 -22.29 0.96
C PRO A 110 9.31 -21.26 0.65
N GLU A 111 9.26 -20.65 -0.52
CA GLU A 111 10.21 -19.63 -0.96
C GLU A 111 9.43 -18.43 -1.55
N PRO A 112 9.21 -17.38 -0.75
CA PRO A 112 8.45 -16.22 -1.22
C PRO A 112 9.22 -15.33 -2.21
N GLY A 113 10.51 -15.55 -2.40
CA GLY A 113 11.36 -14.73 -3.26
C GLY A 113 12.10 -13.62 -2.52
N GLU A 114 12.56 -12.63 -3.26
CA GLU A 114 13.32 -11.49 -2.74
C GLU A 114 12.37 -10.43 -2.16
N LEU A 115 12.56 -10.05 -0.90
CA LEU A 115 11.83 -8.94 -0.29
C LEU A 115 12.29 -7.61 -0.90
N ILE A 116 11.42 -6.94 -1.62
CA ILE A 116 11.71 -5.68 -2.31
C ILE A 116 11.15 -4.45 -1.60
N GLY A 117 10.15 -4.60 -0.76
CA GLY A 117 9.60 -3.48 0.01
C GLY A 117 8.39 -3.89 0.85
N THR A 118 7.79 -2.89 1.49
CA THR A 118 6.66 -3.09 2.40
C THR A 118 5.66 -1.96 2.25
N PHE A 119 4.40 -2.30 2.06
CA PHE A 119 3.27 -1.38 2.23
C PHE A 119 2.90 -1.33 3.71
N GLN A 120 2.83 -0.15 4.29
CA GLN A 120 2.47 -0.01 5.71
C GLN A 120 1.84 1.34 6.02
N ILE A 121 1.13 1.40 7.15
CA ILE A 121 0.63 2.65 7.69
C ILE A 121 1.72 3.28 8.54
N ILE A 122 2.11 4.51 8.21
CA ILE A 122 3.03 5.35 8.99
C ILE A 122 2.34 6.70 9.16
N ASP A 123 2.25 7.18 10.38
CA ASP A 123 1.60 8.46 10.71
C ASP A 123 0.21 8.57 10.06
N GLU A 124 -0.60 7.51 10.24
CA GLU A 124 -1.98 7.38 9.72
C GLU A 124 -2.08 7.35 8.18
N LYS A 125 -0.98 7.34 7.46
CA LYS A 125 -0.94 7.33 5.99
C LYS A 125 -0.40 6.02 5.46
N LEU A 126 -1.04 5.52 4.41
CA LEU A 126 -0.55 4.37 3.66
C LEU A 126 0.67 4.76 2.83
N GLN A 127 1.78 4.05 3.01
CA GLN A 127 3.04 4.30 2.34
C GLN A 127 3.66 2.99 1.84
N TYR A 128 4.43 3.08 0.76
CA TYR A 128 5.32 2.02 0.31
C TYR A 128 6.76 2.37 0.64
N ASN A 129 7.43 1.49 1.38
CA ASN A 129 8.84 1.62 1.70
C ASN A 129 9.64 0.61 0.87
N ASP A 130 10.45 1.12 -0.03
CA ASP A 130 11.34 0.34 -0.86
C ASP A 130 12.56 -0.11 -0.05
N LYS A 131 12.85 -1.41 -0.08
CA LYS A 131 14.04 -1.97 0.58
C LYS A 131 15.31 -1.68 -0.23
N GLU A 132 15.22 -1.57 -1.55
CA GLU A 132 16.35 -1.26 -2.42
C GLU A 132 16.82 0.20 -2.26
N ALA A 133 15.90 1.13 -1.93
CA ALA A 133 16.24 2.53 -1.65
C ALA A 133 17.08 2.72 -0.37
N LYS A 134 17.13 1.70 0.48
CA LYS A 134 17.91 1.68 1.72
C LYS A 134 19.24 0.94 1.56
N LYS A 135 19.98 1.20 0.45
CA LYS A 135 21.36 0.74 0.35
C LYS A 135 22.25 1.50 1.36
N PRO A 136 23.13 0.80 2.09
CA PRO A 136 23.95 1.40 3.16
C PRO A 136 25.05 2.29 2.57
N GLY A 137 24.71 3.53 2.29
CA GLY A 137 25.64 4.60 1.93
C GLY A 137 25.57 5.81 2.84
N ASP A 138 24.47 6.02 3.55
CA ASP A 138 24.22 7.27 4.28
C ASP A 138 24.41 7.19 5.80
N ALA A 139 24.88 6.08 6.34
CA ALA A 139 25.14 5.95 7.79
C ALA A 139 26.56 6.32 8.22
N ALA A 140 27.39 6.86 7.32
CA ALA A 140 28.80 7.17 7.62
C ALA A 140 29.16 8.66 7.69
N ALA A 141 28.20 9.58 7.57
CA ALA A 141 28.48 11.02 7.49
C ALA A 141 28.20 11.84 8.76
N ASP A 142 27.76 11.23 9.88
CA ASP A 142 27.45 11.96 11.11
C ASP A 142 28.32 11.58 12.32
N LYS A 143 29.61 11.34 12.10
CA LYS A 143 30.59 11.18 13.20
C LYS A 143 31.94 11.82 12.90
N SER A 144 31.95 13.06 12.44
CA SER A 144 33.21 13.83 12.47
C SER A 144 32.93 15.33 12.65
N GLY A 145 32.63 15.72 13.85
CA GLY A 145 32.38 17.12 14.15
C GLY A 145 32.37 17.45 15.62
N THR A 146 33.27 16.85 16.42
CA THR A 146 33.56 17.44 17.73
C THR A 146 34.93 16.97 18.22
N ALA A 147 35.96 17.66 17.82
CA ALA A 147 37.20 17.74 18.62
C ALA A 147 38.00 18.97 18.23
N ALA A 148 38.39 19.68 19.23
CA ALA A 148 39.42 20.71 19.28
C ALA A 148 38.99 22.19 19.18
N ARG A 149 38.67 22.74 20.32
CA ARG A 149 39.16 24.08 20.66
C ARG A 149 39.69 24.09 22.09
N LYS A 150 40.96 24.15 22.15
CA LYS A 150 41.73 24.56 23.33
C LYS A 150 42.11 26.01 23.14
#